data_0876f5cb95c9da31bf3979390dfd74ac
#
_entry.id   0876f5cb95c9da31bf3979390dfd74ac
#
_cell.length_a   1.000
_cell.length_b   1.000
_cell.length_c   1.000
_cell.angle_alpha   90.00
_cell.angle_beta   90.00
_cell.angle_gamma   90.00
#
_symmetry.space_group_name_H-M   'P 1'
#
loop_
_entity.id
_entity.type
_entity.pdbx_description
1 polymer ?
#
loop_
_entity_poly.entity_id
_entity_poly.type
_entity_poly.pdbx_seq_one_letter_code
_entity_poly.pdbx_strand_id
1 'polypeptide(L)'
;KFKLLIFYSSFFIIYFGVAFSMLMIKPPEKINKQSNLKITEKKSQIRGNIYDNIVYLIATTIRKHDLIVNPSILRNPKKFESELKKIFGNKVNFHYKDKLSSNLKYLKVKKNISLKDFNKILKIGEPGIKIEESYIRKYPGKSLASHVSGKVDVDGKGISGVEKKLNNDLSSSKNIHLS
;
A
#
# COMPACT_ATOMS: atom_id res chain seq x y z
N LYS A 1 32.59 64.36 18.70
CA LYS A 1 33.25 63.10 18.31
C LYS A 1 32.62 61.86 19.01
N PHE A 2 32.22 61.95 20.28
CA PHE A 2 31.67 60.81 21.05
C PHE A 2 30.27 60.37 20.52
N LYS A 3 29.41 61.28 20.14
CA LYS A 3 28.08 60.99 19.55
C LYS A 3 28.12 60.24 18.22
N LEU A 4 29.17 60.51 17.44
CA LEU A 4 29.37 59.82 16.14
C LEU A 4 29.79 58.37 16.33
N LEU A 5 30.57 58.07 17.35
CA LEU A 5 31.01 56.73 17.69
C LEU A 5 29.87 55.82 18.16
N ILE A 6 28.94 56.41 18.95
CA ILE A 6 27.74 55.71 19.41
C ILE A 6 26.81 55.40 18.21
N PHE A 7 26.74 56.29 17.24
CA PHE A 7 25.89 56.07 16.04
C PHE A 7 26.43 54.91 15.17
N TYR A 8 27.75 54.84 14.99
CA TYR A 8 28.39 53.75 14.26
C TYR A 8 28.27 52.39 14.99
N SER A 9 28.37 52.36 16.31
CA SER A 9 28.24 51.15 17.13
C SER A 9 26.80 50.59 17.06
N SER A 10 25.80 51.47 17.10
CA SER A 10 24.39 51.11 16.95
C SER A 10 24.11 50.49 15.57
N PHE A 11 24.65 51.06 14.51
CA PHE A 11 24.48 50.54 13.16
C PHE A 11 25.13 49.17 12.97
N PHE A 12 26.27 48.94 13.61
CA PHE A 12 26.99 47.69 13.57
C PHE A 12 26.21 46.54 14.27
N ILE A 13 25.60 46.85 15.40
CA ILE A 13 24.79 45.89 16.17
C ILE A 13 23.51 45.49 15.38
N ILE A 14 22.86 46.44 14.70
CA ILE A 14 21.68 46.16 13.88
C ILE A 14 22.07 45.34 12.67
N TYR A 15 23.17 45.66 11.98
CA TYR A 15 23.66 44.88 10.84
C TYR A 15 24.02 43.45 11.21
N PHE A 16 24.70 43.26 12.35
CA PHE A 16 25.04 41.93 12.83
C PHE A 16 23.83 41.10 13.27
N GLY A 17 22.83 41.76 13.87
CA GLY A 17 21.55 41.13 14.23
C GLY A 17 20.78 40.64 13.01
N VAL A 18 20.72 41.42 11.96
CA VAL A 18 20.03 41.04 10.69
C VAL A 18 20.80 39.90 9.97
N ALA A 19 22.12 39.99 9.92
CA ALA A 19 22.97 38.96 9.33
C ALA A 19 22.86 37.63 10.08
N PHE A 20 22.85 37.70 11.43
CA PHE A 20 22.68 36.49 12.27
C PHE A 20 21.28 35.88 12.14
N SER A 21 20.23 36.70 12.03
CA SER A 21 18.88 36.19 11.82
C SER A 21 18.73 35.51 10.44
N MET A 22 19.38 36.02 9.39
CA MET A 22 19.41 35.36 8.07
C MET A 22 20.17 34.02 8.08
N LEU A 23 21.19 33.88 8.90
CA LEU A 23 21.92 32.61 9.09
C LEU A 23 21.12 31.57 9.86
N MET A 24 20.23 32.01 10.78
CA MET A 24 19.37 31.12 11.55
C MET A 24 18.09 30.72 10.82
N ILE A 25 17.63 31.51 9.85
CA ILE A 25 16.54 31.13 8.96
C ILE A 25 17.15 30.25 7.84
N LYS A 26 17.65 29.07 8.23
CA LYS A 26 17.79 28.00 7.23
C LYS A 26 16.39 27.68 6.78
N PRO A 27 16.07 27.82 5.47
CA PRO A 27 14.80 27.30 4.98
C PRO A 27 14.75 25.84 5.43
N PRO A 28 13.57 25.34 5.88
CA PRO A 28 13.47 23.94 6.22
C PRO A 28 14.01 23.18 5.02
N GLU A 29 15.13 22.50 5.23
CA GLU A 29 15.68 21.58 4.26
C GLU A 29 14.48 20.73 3.86
N LYS A 30 13.98 20.93 2.64
CA LYS A 30 13.08 19.95 2.03
C LYS A 30 13.83 18.66 2.19
N ILE A 31 13.46 17.90 3.22
CA ILE A 31 13.93 16.54 3.42
C ILE A 31 13.40 15.78 2.21
N ASN A 32 14.08 16.00 1.10
CA ASN A 32 14.07 15.12 -0.03
C ASN A 32 14.89 13.89 0.41
N LYS A 33 14.45 13.29 1.53
CA LYS A 33 14.68 11.88 1.79
C LYS A 33 13.85 11.12 0.75
N GLN A 34 14.23 11.29 -0.50
CA GLN A 34 14.34 10.13 -1.34
C GLN A 34 15.41 9.24 -0.67
N SER A 35 15.03 8.68 0.49
CA SER A 35 15.53 7.37 0.84
C SER A 35 15.24 6.55 -0.42
N ASN A 36 16.31 6.23 -1.15
CA ASN A 36 16.36 5.18 -2.14
C ASN A 36 16.15 3.81 -1.45
N LEU A 37 15.16 3.71 -0.59
CA LEU A 37 14.32 2.56 -0.54
C LEU A 37 13.72 2.52 -1.94
N LYS A 38 14.39 1.81 -2.84
CA LYS A 38 13.72 1.04 -3.88
C LYS A 38 12.79 0.08 -3.11
N ILE A 39 11.71 0.64 -2.55
CA ILE A 39 10.48 -0.09 -2.49
C ILE A 39 10.22 -0.31 -3.97
N THR A 40 10.72 -1.42 -4.46
CA THR A 40 10.16 -2.03 -5.64
C THR A 40 8.74 -2.31 -5.18
N GLU A 41 7.89 -1.27 -5.25
CA GLU A 41 6.47 -1.51 -5.37
C GLU A 41 6.42 -2.44 -6.56
N LYS A 42 6.38 -3.74 -6.25
CA LYS A 42 6.05 -4.77 -7.21
C LYS A 42 4.62 -4.41 -7.57
N LYS A 43 4.52 -3.41 -8.48
CA LYS A 43 3.27 -2.98 -9.06
C LYS A 43 2.75 -4.24 -9.71
N SER A 44 1.93 -4.98 -8.96
CA SER A 44 1.32 -6.20 -9.44
C SER A 44 0.46 -5.74 -10.60
N GLN A 45 1.03 -5.82 -11.80
CA GLN A 45 0.37 -5.41 -13.01
C GLN A 45 -0.88 -6.26 -13.14
N ILE A 46 -2.00 -5.60 -13.41
CA ILE A 46 -3.26 -6.31 -13.68
C ILE A 46 -3.01 -7.15 -14.91
N ARG A 47 -2.99 -8.47 -14.73
CA ARG A 47 -2.76 -9.43 -15.80
C ARG A 47 -3.99 -9.47 -16.73
N GLY A 48 -3.77 -9.42 -18.04
CA GLY A 48 -4.82 -9.42 -19.06
C GLY A 48 -5.76 -10.63 -18.95
N ASN A 49 -6.97 -10.49 -19.44
CA ASN A 49 -7.97 -11.56 -19.48
C ASN A 49 -7.69 -12.55 -20.60
N ILE A 50 -8.14 -13.79 -20.42
CA ILE A 50 -8.14 -14.83 -21.44
C ILE A 50 -9.60 -15.17 -21.76
N TYR A 51 -9.96 -15.11 -23.03
CA TYR A 51 -11.27 -15.43 -23.55
C TYR A 51 -11.18 -16.61 -24.52
N ASP A 52 -12.24 -17.35 -24.61
CA ASP A 52 -12.45 -18.37 -25.64
C ASP A 52 -12.89 -17.72 -26.96
N ASN A 53 -12.97 -18.52 -28.03
CA ASN A 53 -13.43 -18.15 -29.38
C ASN A 53 -14.84 -17.48 -29.35
N ILE A 54 -15.74 -17.95 -28.51
CA ILE A 54 -17.08 -17.39 -28.32
C ILE A 54 -17.15 -16.29 -27.26
N VAL A 55 -16.01 -15.64 -26.92
CA VAL A 55 -15.88 -14.56 -25.93
C VAL A 55 -16.23 -15.00 -24.50
N TYR A 56 -16.19 -16.31 -24.20
CA TYR A 56 -16.34 -16.79 -22.83
C TYR A 56 -15.08 -16.51 -22.01
N LEU A 57 -15.24 -15.98 -20.81
CA LEU A 57 -14.13 -15.61 -19.93
C LEU A 57 -13.51 -16.85 -19.28
N ILE A 58 -12.31 -17.21 -19.71
CA ILE A 58 -11.53 -18.35 -19.18
C ILE A 58 -10.73 -17.97 -17.94
N ALA A 59 -10.04 -16.82 -18.00
CA ALA A 59 -9.23 -16.35 -16.89
C ALA A 59 -9.29 -14.82 -16.76
N THR A 60 -9.40 -14.34 -15.52
CA THR A 60 -9.43 -12.91 -15.20
C THR A 60 -8.65 -12.61 -13.94
N THR A 61 -8.24 -11.35 -13.80
CA THR A 61 -7.56 -10.85 -12.60
C THR A 61 -8.52 -10.00 -11.77
N ILE A 62 -8.75 -10.40 -10.53
CA ILE A 62 -9.63 -9.71 -9.59
C ILE A 62 -8.79 -8.95 -8.59
N ARG A 63 -9.09 -7.65 -8.42
CA ARG A 63 -8.53 -6.81 -7.38
C ARG A 63 -9.14 -7.18 -6.03
N LYS A 64 -8.30 -7.29 -5.02
CA LYS A 64 -8.69 -7.51 -3.63
C LYS A 64 -8.07 -6.46 -2.74
N HIS A 65 -8.63 -6.30 -1.56
CA HIS A 65 -8.16 -5.36 -0.56
C HIS A 65 -7.84 -6.12 0.71
N ASP A 66 -6.63 -6.00 1.19
CA ASP A 66 -6.16 -6.61 2.43
C ASP A 66 -6.06 -5.54 3.52
N LEU A 67 -6.53 -5.85 4.72
CA LEU A 67 -6.42 -4.97 5.87
C LEU A 67 -5.05 -5.13 6.51
N ILE A 68 -4.29 -4.06 6.46
CA ILE A 68 -3.00 -3.93 7.12
C ILE A 68 -3.14 -2.96 8.29
N VAL A 69 -2.47 -3.28 9.35
CA VAL A 69 -2.41 -2.43 10.55
C VAL A 69 -0.96 -2.24 10.95
N ASN A 70 -0.62 -1.06 11.37
CA ASN A 70 0.62 -0.77 12.06
C ASN A 70 0.35 -0.71 13.57
N PRO A 71 0.63 -1.78 14.33
CA PRO A 71 0.36 -1.84 15.76
C PRO A 71 1.08 -0.77 16.57
N SER A 72 2.30 -0.39 16.17
CA SER A 72 3.14 0.56 16.94
C SER A 72 2.55 1.97 17.07
N ILE A 73 1.57 2.32 16.23
CA ILE A 73 0.92 3.64 16.24
C ILE A 73 -0.56 3.58 16.56
N LEU A 74 -1.10 2.42 16.94
CA LEU A 74 -2.47 2.29 17.43
C LEU A 74 -2.60 2.98 18.78
N ARG A 75 -3.63 3.83 18.93
CA ARG A 75 -3.93 4.52 20.20
C ARG A 75 -4.52 3.57 21.23
N ASN A 76 -5.45 2.73 20.79
CA ASN A 76 -6.12 1.80 21.67
C ASN A 76 -6.31 0.42 21.04
N PRO A 77 -5.29 -0.47 21.11
CA PRO A 77 -5.33 -1.80 20.51
C PRO A 77 -6.50 -2.68 20.97
N LYS A 78 -6.87 -2.62 22.26
CA LYS A 78 -7.97 -3.42 22.82
C LYS A 78 -9.34 -2.98 22.27
N LYS A 79 -9.57 -1.66 22.19
CA LYS A 79 -10.79 -1.10 21.59
C LYS A 79 -10.86 -1.46 20.12
N PHE A 80 -9.76 -1.29 19.39
CA PHE A 80 -9.67 -1.64 17.98
C PHE A 80 -9.99 -3.12 17.73
N GLU A 81 -9.45 -4.03 18.55
CA GLU A 81 -9.77 -5.47 18.48
C GLU A 81 -11.27 -5.73 18.65
N SER A 82 -11.90 -5.07 19.64
CA SER A 82 -13.34 -5.25 19.89
C SER A 82 -14.19 -4.76 18.71
N GLU A 83 -13.82 -3.65 18.09
CA GLU A 83 -14.51 -3.13 16.90
C GLU A 83 -14.31 -4.05 15.68
N LEU A 84 -13.10 -4.61 15.48
CA LEU A 84 -12.88 -5.61 14.43
C LEU A 84 -13.75 -6.86 14.63
N LYS A 85 -13.94 -7.30 15.88
CA LYS A 85 -14.85 -8.42 16.18
C LYS A 85 -16.30 -8.12 15.83
N LYS A 86 -16.77 -6.90 16.09
CA LYS A 86 -18.13 -6.47 15.71
C LYS A 86 -18.31 -6.45 14.19
N ILE A 87 -17.31 -6.00 13.43
CA ILE A 87 -17.39 -5.90 11.98
C ILE A 87 -17.32 -7.26 11.30
N PHE A 88 -16.42 -8.12 11.73
CA PHE A 88 -16.10 -9.38 11.06
C PHE A 88 -16.66 -10.64 11.74
N GLY A 89 -17.18 -10.50 12.94
CA GLY A 89 -17.62 -11.64 13.76
C GLY A 89 -16.46 -12.60 14.06
N ASN A 90 -16.81 -13.87 14.31
CA ASN A 90 -15.82 -14.92 14.62
C ASN A 90 -15.01 -15.39 13.39
N LYS A 91 -15.22 -14.80 12.21
CA LYS A 91 -14.53 -15.16 10.97
C LYS A 91 -13.10 -14.58 10.86
N VAL A 92 -12.64 -13.95 11.91
CA VAL A 92 -11.28 -13.41 11.98
C VAL A 92 -10.44 -14.40 12.77
N ASN A 93 -9.40 -14.95 12.13
CA ASN A 93 -8.39 -15.74 12.81
C ASN A 93 -7.65 -14.86 13.81
N PHE A 94 -7.89 -15.06 15.10
CA PHE A 94 -7.35 -14.25 16.20
C PHE A 94 -5.84 -14.45 16.48
N HIS A 95 -5.09 -15.05 15.56
CA HIS A 95 -3.63 -15.17 15.67
C HIS A 95 -2.88 -13.83 15.73
N TYR A 96 -3.58 -12.72 15.52
CA TYR A 96 -2.98 -11.38 15.62
C TYR A 96 -3.31 -10.67 16.94
N LYS A 97 -4.11 -11.27 17.83
CA LYS A 97 -4.56 -10.65 19.08
C LYS A 97 -3.39 -10.11 19.91
N ASP A 98 -2.40 -10.96 20.15
CA ASP A 98 -1.20 -10.58 20.89
C ASP A 98 -0.28 -9.64 20.08
N LYS A 99 -0.38 -9.71 18.74
CA LYS A 99 0.41 -8.89 17.82
C LYS A 99 -0.13 -7.47 17.69
N LEU A 100 -1.40 -7.20 17.96
CA LEU A 100 -1.95 -5.84 17.95
C LEU A 100 -1.38 -4.96 19.07
N SER A 101 -0.94 -5.54 20.15
CA SER A 101 -0.28 -4.83 21.26
C SER A 101 1.24 -4.85 21.15
N SER A 102 1.79 -5.32 20.04
CA SER A 102 3.24 -5.41 19.80
C SER A 102 3.78 -4.16 19.09
N ASN A 103 5.09 -4.02 19.08
CA ASN A 103 5.78 -2.91 18.39
C ASN A 103 6.02 -3.19 16.89
N LEU A 104 5.19 -4.00 16.26
CA LEU A 104 5.26 -4.30 14.83
C LEU A 104 4.81 -3.09 14.01
N LYS A 105 5.50 -2.82 12.90
CA LYS A 105 5.13 -1.77 11.95
C LYS A 105 4.18 -2.25 10.85
N TYR A 106 4.06 -3.56 10.67
CA TYR A 106 3.25 -4.17 9.63
C TYR A 106 2.61 -5.46 10.15
N LEU A 107 1.29 -5.50 10.13
CA LEU A 107 0.51 -6.66 10.50
C LEU A 107 -0.66 -6.82 9.54
N LYS A 108 -0.68 -7.90 8.76
CA LYS A 108 -1.82 -8.24 7.91
C LYS A 108 -2.90 -8.90 8.74
N VAL A 109 -3.97 -8.17 9.04
CA VAL A 109 -5.05 -8.58 9.93
C VAL A 109 -6.07 -9.45 9.20
N LYS A 110 -6.46 -9.04 7.99
CA LYS A 110 -7.44 -9.77 7.19
C LYS A 110 -7.20 -9.58 5.71
N LYS A 111 -7.29 -10.69 4.98
CA LYS A 111 -7.24 -10.68 3.51
C LYS A 111 -8.64 -10.52 2.93
N ASN A 112 -8.73 -9.92 1.76
CA ASN A 112 -9.94 -9.81 0.93
C ASN A 112 -11.13 -9.22 1.70
N ILE A 113 -10.95 -8.01 2.24
CA ILE A 113 -12.05 -7.26 2.86
C ILE A 113 -12.92 -6.59 1.79
N SER A 114 -14.21 -6.47 2.06
CA SER A 114 -15.11 -5.68 1.22
C SER A 114 -14.89 -4.19 1.43
N LEU A 115 -15.16 -3.37 0.40
CA LEU A 115 -15.12 -1.90 0.56
C LEU A 115 -16.11 -1.41 1.62
N LYS A 116 -17.23 -2.11 1.79
CA LYS A 116 -18.22 -1.82 2.84
C LYS A 116 -17.63 -2.01 4.25
N ASP A 117 -16.91 -3.10 4.47
CA ASP A 117 -16.26 -3.37 5.77
C ASP A 117 -15.10 -2.41 6.00
N PHE A 118 -14.35 -2.09 4.96
CA PHE A 118 -13.28 -1.09 5.05
C PHE A 118 -13.83 0.27 5.52
N ASN A 119 -14.91 0.75 4.94
CA ASN A 119 -15.52 2.02 5.34
C ASN A 119 -15.97 2.00 6.82
N LYS A 120 -16.40 0.84 7.33
CA LYS A 120 -16.72 0.68 8.77
C LYS A 120 -15.44 0.78 9.61
N ILE A 121 -14.33 0.19 9.15
CA ILE A 121 -13.05 0.21 9.87
C ILE A 121 -12.48 1.62 9.90
N LEU A 122 -12.55 2.37 8.80
CA LEU A 122 -12.11 3.77 8.78
C LEU A 122 -12.84 4.64 9.78
N LYS A 123 -14.14 4.37 10.02
CA LYS A 123 -14.94 5.11 11.00
C LYS A 123 -14.47 4.91 12.45
N ILE A 124 -13.65 3.89 12.73
CA ILE A 124 -13.06 3.69 14.05
C ILE A 124 -12.05 4.81 14.38
N GLY A 125 -11.45 5.44 13.34
CA GLY A 125 -10.56 6.59 13.50
C GLY A 125 -9.21 6.26 14.14
N GLU A 126 -8.78 4.98 14.14
CA GLU A 126 -7.46 4.58 14.63
C GLU A 126 -6.37 4.89 13.60
N PRO A 127 -5.26 5.51 14.03
CA PRO A 127 -4.10 5.68 13.15
C PRO A 127 -3.46 4.32 12.85
N GLY A 128 -2.76 4.23 11.73
CA GLY A 128 -2.07 2.99 11.37
C GLY A 128 -2.90 1.97 10.62
N ILE A 129 -4.18 2.26 10.32
CA ILE A 129 -4.99 1.43 9.44
C ILE A 129 -4.63 1.75 7.99
N LYS A 130 -4.28 0.73 7.22
CA LYS A 130 -3.95 0.84 5.80
C LYS A 130 -4.63 -0.26 5.00
N ILE A 131 -5.01 0.03 3.77
CA ILE A 131 -5.38 -0.98 2.79
C ILE A 131 -4.18 -1.23 1.88
N GLU A 132 -3.94 -2.50 1.63
CA GLU A 132 -3.05 -2.96 0.58
C GLU A 132 -3.87 -3.61 -0.52
N GLU A 133 -3.68 -3.14 -1.75
CA GLU A 133 -4.29 -3.78 -2.91
C GLU A 133 -3.49 -5.02 -3.28
N SER A 134 -4.21 -6.11 -3.49
CA SER A 134 -3.67 -7.37 -3.99
C SER A 134 -4.49 -7.86 -5.18
N TYR A 135 -3.90 -8.70 -6.00
CA TYR A 135 -4.54 -9.23 -7.19
C TYR A 135 -4.55 -10.75 -7.14
N ILE A 136 -5.64 -11.34 -7.57
CA ILE A 136 -5.77 -12.81 -7.65
C ILE A 136 -6.26 -13.20 -9.01
N ARG A 137 -5.61 -14.21 -9.59
CA ARG A 137 -6.07 -14.83 -10.84
C ARG A 137 -7.24 -15.75 -10.54
N LYS A 138 -8.31 -15.60 -11.30
CA LYS A 138 -9.52 -16.43 -11.23
C LYS A 138 -9.79 -17.09 -12.57
N TYR A 139 -10.26 -18.33 -12.50
CA TYR A 139 -10.60 -19.17 -13.64
C TYR A 139 -12.09 -19.56 -13.50
N PRO A 140 -13.04 -18.77 -14.08
CA PRO A 140 -14.47 -19.00 -13.91
C PRO A 140 -14.94 -20.38 -14.41
N GLY A 141 -14.33 -20.87 -15.50
CA GLY A 141 -14.65 -22.17 -16.12
C GLY A 141 -14.20 -23.41 -15.33
N LYS A 142 -13.62 -23.23 -14.11
CA LYS A 142 -13.16 -24.31 -13.22
C LYS A 142 -12.33 -25.38 -13.95
N SER A 143 -12.78 -26.66 -13.95
CA SER A 143 -11.99 -27.79 -14.45
C SER A 143 -11.91 -27.87 -15.99
N LEU A 144 -12.90 -27.41 -16.72
CA LEU A 144 -12.99 -27.56 -18.18
C LEU A 144 -11.85 -26.84 -18.94
N ALA A 145 -11.48 -25.67 -18.47
CA ALA A 145 -10.44 -24.86 -19.13
C ALA A 145 -9.06 -24.96 -18.46
N SER A 146 -8.92 -25.62 -17.30
CA SER A 146 -7.70 -25.63 -16.50
C SER A 146 -6.50 -26.31 -17.20
N HIS A 147 -6.75 -27.30 -18.03
CA HIS A 147 -5.69 -27.98 -18.81
C HIS A 147 -5.13 -27.09 -19.91
N VAL A 148 -5.95 -26.27 -20.52
CA VAL A 148 -5.56 -25.33 -21.60
C VAL A 148 -5.02 -24.03 -21.01
N SER A 149 -5.76 -23.40 -20.11
CA SER A 149 -5.38 -22.12 -19.53
C SER A 149 -4.09 -22.20 -18.71
N GLY A 150 -3.87 -23.31 -18.01
CA GLY A 150 -2.75 -23.48 -17.10
C GLY A 150 -2.93 -22.70 -15.79
N LYS A 151 -1.81 -22.35 -15.15
CA LYS A 151 -1.78 -21.70 -13.82
C LYS A 151 -0.74 -20.60 -13.77
N VAL A 152 -0.93 -19.69 -12.82
CA VAL A 152 0.07 -18.70 -12.40
C VAL A 152 0.59 -19.04 -11.01
N ASP A 153 1.82 -18.60 -10.71
CA ASP A 153 2.38 -18.66 -9.37
C ASP A 153 1.81 -17.56 -8.45
N VAL A 154 2.32 -17.49 -7.22
CA VAL A 154 1.93 -16.49 -6.22
C VAL A 154 2.28 -15.06 -6.63
N ASP A 155 3.25 -14.92 -7.52
CA ASP A 155 3.72 -13.64 -8.07
C ASP A 155 2.97 -13.23 -9.35
N GLY A 156 2.03 -14.05 -9.82
CA GLY A 156 1.26 -13.80 -11.02
C GLY A 156 1.97 -14.16 -12.33
N LYS A 157 3.11 -14.88 -12.28
CA LYS A 157 3.82 -15.37 -13.45
C LYS A 157 3.22 -16.70 -13.94
N GLY A 158 2.99 -16.82 -15.24
CA GLY A 158 2.48 -18.05 -15.84
C GLY A 158 3.47 -19.22 -15.73
N ILE A 159 3.04 -20.32 -15.12
CA ILE A 159 3.88 -21.52 -14.91
C ILE A 159 3.50 -22.68 -15.82
N SER A 160 2.28 -22.70 -16.35
CA SER A 160 1.82 -23.78 -17.28
C SER A 160 0.81 -23.24 -18.29
N GLY A 161 0.52 -24.04 -19.33
CA GLY A 161 -0.50 -23.79 -20.33
C GLY A 161 -0.35 -22.45 -21.08
N VAL A 162 -1.47 -21.89 -21.49
CA VAL A 162 -1.57 -20.58 -22.17
C VAL A 162 -0.99 -19.45 -21.30
N GLU A 163 -1.19 -19.51 -19.98
CA GLU A 163 -0.62 -18.54 -19.03
C GLU A 163 0.90 -18.45 -19.14
N LYS A 164 1.58 -19.60 -19.33
CA LYS A 164 3.04 -19.63 -19.53
C LYS A 164 3.41 -19.18 -20.94
N LYS A 165 2.73 -19.69 -21.96
CA LYS A 165 3.04 -19.42 -23.38
C LYS A 165 2.92 -17.92 -23.69
N LEU A 166 1.87 -17.27 -23.20
CA LEU A 166 1.57 -15.87 -23.45
C LEU A 166 1.86 -14.97 -22.23
N ASN A 167 2.83 -15.36 -21.40
CA ASN A 167 3.13 -14.68 -20.17
C ASN A 167 3.46 -13.18 -20.37
N ASN A 168 4.22 -12.84 -21.37
CA ASN A 168 4.64 -11.45 -21.64
C ASN A 168 3.45 -10.56 -22.02
N ASP A 169 2.58 -11.03 -22.93
CA ASP A 169 1.39 -10.29 -23.35
C ASP A 169 0.43 -10.11 -22.19
N LEU A 170 0.14 -11.18 -21.46
CA LEU A 170 -0.75 -11.13 -20.30
C LEU A 170 -0.21 -10.23 -19.18
N SER A 171 1.09 -10.24 -18.94
CA SER A 171 1.73 -9.38 -17.93
C SER A 171 1.69 -7.90 -18.32
N SER A 172 1.60 -7.58 -19.60
CA SER A 172 1.38 -6.21 -20.11
C SER A 172 -0.10 -5.78 -20.12
N SER A 173 -0.97 -6.54 -19.43
CA SER A 173 -2.43 -6.31 -19.37
C SER A 173 -3.17 -6.48 -20.70
N LYS A 174 -2.57 -7.14 -21.69
CA LYS A 174 -3.17 -7.42 -22.97
C LYS A 174 -4.16 -8.58 -22.86
N ASN A 175 -5.38 -8.40 -23.34
CA ASN A 175 -6.38 -9.47 -23.42
C ASN A 175 -6.07 -10.41 -24.57
N ILE A 176 -6.31 -11.70 -24.36
CA ILE A 176 -6.04 -12.76 -25.33
C ILE A 176 -7.35 -13.49 -25.64
N HIS A 177 -7.59 -13.72 -26.93
CA HIS A 177 -8.65 -14.57 -27.44
C HIS A 177 -8.03 -15.84 -28.00
N LEU A 178 -8.51 -16.99 -27.55
CA LEU A 178 -8.09 -18.30 -28.04
C LEU A 178 -8.96 -18.66 -29.24
N SER A 179 -8.32 -18.87 -30.35
CA SER A 179 -8.96 -19.39 -31.58
C SER A 179 -8.93 -20.92 -31.62
#